data_a247e4204ad2a155e3321750c5c83fc7
#
_entry.id   a247e4204ad2a155e3321750c5c83fc7
#
_cell.length_a   1.000
_cell.length_b   1.000
_cell.length_c   1.000
_cell.angle_alpha   90.00
_cell.angle_beta   90.00
_cell.angle_gamma   90.00
#
_symmetry.space_group_name_H-M   'P 1'
#
loop_
_entity.id
_entity.type
_entity.pdbx_description
1 polymer ?
#
loop_
_entity_poly.entity_id
_entity_poly.type
_entity_poly.pdbx_seq_one_letter_code
_entity_poly.pdbx_strand_id
1 'polypeptide(L)'
;MKKILAIALALVLMATASLAMADAIKVGVIGPMTGPYAVYGLAVQYGAQIAAEEINAQGGDIQFEILAGDDQGDGELGVNAYNDLLDKGVNIMLSTVTSGSCMAVSTVANEERVFMLTPSGSADAITVGKDNIYRVCFKDSAQGLASAQYIVDNKLATKVGVIYNNALDYSIGIYNSFKAKAAELGLEIVAEAAFSDDTNADFSVQIAKMQEAGAELVFLPIYYTPASLILAQCASVGYAPVFFGVDGMDGILTLEGFDASLAEGVMLLTPFSADADDELTKNFVATYQAKHGEIPNQFAADAYDGMYALKAAVELAGVTADTAPEDACDPMIAAMQQITIEGLTGTMHWGADGEVDKTPTAVVIKDGVYVGTK
;
A
#
# COMPACT_ATOMS: atom_id res chain seq x y z
N MET A 1 -28.66 15.94 -57.86
CA MET A 1 -29.45 15.49 -56.73
C MET A 1 -29.04 14.11 -56.19
N LYS A 2 -28.93 13.03 -56.99
CA LYS A 2 -28.55 11.69 -56.52
C LYS A 2 -27.11 11.59 -55.92
N LYS A 3 -26.13 12.35 -56.43
CA LYS A 3 -24.76 12.39 -55.89
C LYS A 3 -24.66 13.17 -54.56
N ILE A 4 -25.46 14.19 -54.35
CA ILE A 4 -25.52 14.96 -53.11
C ILE A 4 -26.18 14.13 -52.00
N LEU A 5 -27.20 13.34 -52.35
CA LEU A 5 -27.88 12.44 -51.42
C LEU A 5 -26.95 11.29 -50.95
N ALA A 6 -26.11 10.76 -51.85
CA ALA A 6 -25.14 9.72 -51.48
C ALA A 6 -24.00 10.22 -50.55
N ILE A 7 -23.55 11.45 -50.73
CA ILE A 7 -22.56 12.08 -49.86
C ILE A 7 -23.16 12.41 -48.49
N ALA A 8 -24.41 12.88 -48.43
CA ALA A 8 -25.11 13.13 -47.16
C ALA A 8 -25.38 11.83 -46.39
N LEU A 9 -25.71 10.71 -47.08
CA LEU A 9 -25.90 9.40 -46.44
C LEU A 9 -24.59 8.81 -45.93
N ALA A 10 -23.46 9.00 -46.64
CA ALA A 10 -22.13 8.57 -46.22
C ALA A 10 -21.63 9.39 -44.99
N LEU A 11 -21.92 10.69 -44.91
CA LEU A 11 -21.60 11.53 -43.79
C LEU A 11 -22.46 11.21 -42.52
N VAL A 12 -23.72 10.82 -42.73
CA VAL A 12 -24.59 10.37 -41.63
C VAL A 12 -24.15 8.98 -41.13
N LEU A 13 -23.70 8.10 -41.99
CA LEU A 13 -23.15 6.79 -41.59
C LEU A 13 -21.78 6.90 -40.91
N MET A 14 -20.98 7.92 -41.20
CA MET A 14 -19.73 8.19 -40.47
C MET A 14 -19.96 8.90 -39.14
N ALA A 15 -21.09 9.61 -38.96
CA ALA A 15 -21.44 10.28 -37.71
C ALA A 15 -22.11 9.34 -36.70
N THR A 16 -22.50 8.11 -37.08
CA THR A 16 -23.12 7.11 -36.19
C THR A 16 -22.16 5.96 -35.82
N ALA A 17 -20.90 6.05 -36.18
CA ALA A 17 -19.89 5.31 -35.45
C ALA A 17 -19.62 6.04 -34.09
N SER A 18 -20.65 6.11 -33.26
CA SER A 18 -20.42 6.17 -31.82
C SER A 18 -19.59 4.93 -31.51
N LEU A 19 -18.30 5.09 -31.25
CA LEU A 19 -17.56 4.10 -30.52
C LEU A 19 -18.42 3.89 -29.26
N ALA A 20 -19.17 2.77 -29.20
CA ALA A 20 -19.70 2.30 -27.95
C ALA A 20 -18.44 2.07 -27.11
N MET A 21 -18.14 3.03 -26.24
CA MET A 21 -17.13 2.78 -25.21
C MET A 21 -17.68 1.58 -24.43
N ALA A 22 -16.85 0.57 -24.24
CA ALA A 22 -17.21 -0.54 -23.36
C ALA A 22 -17.63 0.03 -22.01
N ASP A 23 -18.68 -0.54 -21.40
CA ASP A 23 -19.03 -0.16 -20.04
C ASP A 23 -17.83 -0.45 -19.13
N ALA A 24 -17.56 0.47 -18.22
CA ALA A 24 -16.36 0.37 -17.38
C ALA A 24 -16.55 -0.67 -16.27
N ILE A 25 -15.54 -1.50 -16.07
CA ILE A 25 -15.45 -2.38 -14.89
C ILE A 25 -15.23 -1.49 -13.67
N LYS A 26 -16.12 -1.60 -12.68
CA LYS A 26 -16.03 -0.84 -11.46
C LYS A 26 -15.10 -1.50 -10.46
N VAL A 27 -14.06 -0.77 -10.05
CA VAL A 27 -13.10 -1.21 -9.04
C VAL A 27 -13.36 -0.42 -7.76
N GLY A 28 -13.65 -1.14 -6.67
CA GLY A 28 -13.84 -0.56 -5.35
C GLY A 28 -12.50 -0.33 -4.67
N VAL A 29 -12.25 0.90 -4.24
CA VAL A 29 -11.06 1.29 -3.47
C VAL A 29 -11.50 1.74 -2.09
N ILE A 30 -11.14 0.98 -1.05
CA ILE A 30 -11.45 1.34 0.34
C ILE A 30 -10.14 1.61 1.05
N GLY A 31 -10.11 2.65 1.86
CA GLY A 31 -8.99 2.99 2.71
C GLY A 31 -9.32 4.19 3.60
N PRO A 32 -8.43 4.58 4.49
CA PRO A 32 -8.62 5.73 5.37
C PRO A 32 -8.46 7.02 4.56
N MET A 33 -9.57 7.50 3.96
CA MET A 33 -9.57 8.77 3.19
C MET A 33 -9.58 9.99 4.13
N THR A 34 -10.01 9.78 5.38
CA THR A 34 -10.00 10.77 6.45
C THR A 34 -9.38 10.20 7.73
N GLY A 35 -9.09 11.07 8.73
CA GLY A 35 -8.53 10.65 10.01
C GLY A 35 -7.00 10.52 10.03
N PRO A 36 -6.43 9.84 11.06
CA PRO A 36 -4.98 9.85 11.32
C PRO A 36 -4.13 9.09 10.30
N TYR A 37 -4.75 8.33 9.40
CA TYR A 37 -4.07 7.52 8.38
C TYR A 37 -4.42 7.97 6.95
N ALA A 38 -4.98 9.18 6.79
CA ALA A 38 -5.47 9.68 5.50
C ALA A 38 -4.38 9.74 4.41
N VAL A 39 -3.12 9.94 4.79
CA VAL A 39 -1.99 9.93 3.84
C VAL A 39 -1.93 8.60 3.06
N TYR A 40 -2.23 7.47 3.70
CA TYR A 40 -2.22 6.17 3.02
C TYR A 40 -3.41 6.00 2.06
N GLY A 41 -4.63 6.26 2.56
CA GLY A 41 -5.85 6.03 1.79
C GLY A 41 -5.93 6.92 0.56
N LEU A 42 -5.62 8.20 0.73
CA LEU A 42 -5.57 9.15 -0.39
C LEU A 42 -4.52 8.76 -1.43
N ALA A 43 -3.32 8.33 -0.98
CA ALA A 43 -2.28 7.87 -1.89
C ALA A 43 -2.72 6.66 -2.72
N VAL A 44 -3.36 5.66 -2.10
CA VAL A 44 -3.94 4.50 -2.79
C VAL A 44 -5.00 4.92 -3.79
N GLN A 45 -5.92 5.78 -3.40
CA GLN A 45 -6.94 6.29 -4.31
C GLN A 45 -6.34 7.00 -5.53
N TYR A 46 -5.36 7.87 -5.30
CA TYR A 46 -4.70 8.63 -6.37
C TYR A 46 -3.89 7.75 -7.30
N GLY A 47 -3.14 6.78 -6.77
CA GLY A 47 -2.40 5.81 -7.57
C GLY A 47 -3.32 4.97 -8.45
N ALA A 48 -4.42 4.47 -7.88
CA ALA A 48 -5.43 3.72 -8.62
C ALA A 48 -6.11 4.56 -9.72
N GLN A 49 -6.43 5.82 -9.44
CA GLN A 49 -7.02 6.74 -10.42
C GLN A 49 -6.07 7.04 -11.58
N ILE A 50 -4.79 7.30 -11.31
CA ILE A 50 -3.78 7.54 -12.36
C ILE A 50 -3.68 6.31 -13.27
N ALA A 51 -3.55 5.11 -12.70
CA ALA A 51 -3.47 3.88 -13.48
C ALA A 51 -4.74 3.64 -14.31
N ALA A 52 -5.93 3.83 -13.74
CA ALA A 52 -7.20 3.69 -14.46
C ALA A 52 -7.29 4.67 -15.64
N GLU A 53 -6.93 5.94 -15.44
CA GLU A 53 -6.92 6.94 -16.51
C GLU A 53 -5.92 6.58 -17.63
N GLU A 54 -4.72 6.11 -17.30
CA GLU A 54 -3.73 5.68 -18.28
C GLU A 54 -4.19 4.45 -19.07
N ILE A 55 -4.78 3.46 -18.39
CA ILE A 55 -5.35 2.27 -19.04
C ILE A 55 -6.49 2.68 -19.99
N ASN A 56 -7.41 3.50 -19.50
CA ASN A 56 -8.54 3.98 -20.30
C ASN A 56 -8.09 4.80 -21.52
N ALA A 57 -7.04 5.62 -21.38
CA ALA A 57 -6.48 6.43 -22.45
C ALA A 57 -5.81 5.59 -23.57
N GLN A 58 -5.38 4.37 -23.27
CA GLN A 58 -4.84 3.46 -24.29
C GLN A 58 -5.92 2.99 -25.27
N GLY A 59 -7.19 3.11 -24.90
CA GLY A 59 -8.32 2.57 -25.65
C GLY A 59 -8.35 1.03 -25.54
N GLY A 60 -9.43 0.45 -26.01
CA GLY A 60 -9.63 -1.00 -25.97
C GLY A 60 -10.91 -1.39 -25.23
N ASP A 61 -11.12 -2.70 -25.10
CA ASP A 61 -12.34 -3.28 -24.53
C ASP A 61 -12.38 -3.22 -23.01
N ILE A 62 -11.23 -2.99 -22.33
CA ILE A 62 -11.14 -2.87 -20.86
C ILE A 62 -11.06 -1.40 -20.50
N GLN A 63 -12.06 -0.95 -19.76
CA GLN A 63 -12.14 0.39 -19.16
C GLN A 63 -12.43 0.24 -17.68
N PHE A 64 -11.86 1.09 -16.83
CA PHE A 64 -12.06 1.05 -15.39
C PHE A 64 -12.71 2.33 -14.86
N GLU A 65 -13.62 2.17 -13.90
CA GLU A 65 -14.16 3.23 -13.07
C GLU A 65 -13.78 2.97 -11.61
N ILE A 66 -13.12 3.94 -10.95
CA ILE A 66 -12.75 3.83 -9.54
C ILE A 66 -13.85 4.41 -8.67
N LEU A 67 -14.38 3.59 -7.76
CA LEU A 67 -15.31 4.00 -6.71
C LEU A 67 -14.62 3.91 -5.35
N ALA A 68 -14.56 5.02 -4.62
CA ALA A 68 -13.86 5.08 -3.34
C ALA A 68 -14.81 4.98 -2.13
N GLY A 69 -14.35 4.34 -1.07
CA GLY A 69 -14.97 4.25 0.25
C GLY A 69 -13.98 4.63 1.36
N ASP A 70 -14.45 5.34 2.38
CA ASP A 70 -13.64 5.74 3.53
C ASP A 70 -13.88 4.81 4.71
N ASP A 71 -12.83 4.12 5.17
CA ASP A 71 -12.87 3.24 6.34
C ASP A 71 -12.27 3.89 7.60
N GLN A 72 -11.66 5.05 7.49
CA GLN A 72 -10.97 5.76 8.58
C GLN A 72 -9.92 4.89 9.33
N GLY A 73 -9.52 3.75 8.74
CA GLY A 73 -8.67 2.74 9.35
C GLY A 73 -9.39 1.79 10.31
N ASP A 74 -10.73 1.80 10.32
CA ASP A 74 -11.59 0.99 11.18
C ASP A 74 -12.21 -0.18 10.41
N GLY A 75 -12.24 -1.38 11.02
CA GLY A 75 -12.73 -2.58 10.36
C GLY A 75 -14.25 -2.60 10.15
N GLU A 76 -15.05 -2.04 11.06
CA GLU A 76 -16.50 -1.96 10.91
C GLU A 76 -16.89 -0.97 9.81
N LEU A 77 -16.23 0.21 9.78
CA LEU A 77 -16.40 1.17 8.70
C LEU A 77 -15.94 0.61 7.36
N GLY A 78 -14.86 -0.18 7.34
CA GLY A 78 -14.39 -0.87 6.15
C GLY A 78 -15.43 -1.83 5.57
N VAL A 79 -16.06 -2.65 6.40
CA VAL A 79 -17.14 -3.56 5.97
C VAL A 79 -18.36 -2.78 5.49
N ASN A 80 -18.72 -1.67 6.14
CA ASN A 80 -19.81 -0.81 5.67
C ASN A 80 -19.51 -0.20 4.30
N ALA A 81 -18.29 0.31 4.10
CA ALA A 81 -17.85 0.85 2.81
C ALA A 81 -17.82 -0.23 1.70
N TYR A 82 -17.41 -1.46 2.04
CA TYR A 82 -17.45 -2.61 1.14
C TYR A 82 -18.88 -2.89 0.65
N ASN A 83 -19.84 -3.00 1.56
CA ASN A 83 -21.24 -3.24 1.21
C ASN A 83 -21.81 -2.10 0.34
N ASP A 84 -21.53 -0.84 0.69
CA ASP A 84 -21.95 0.32 -0.08
C ASP A 84 -21.41 0.31 -1.52
N LEU A 85 -20.18 -0.17 -1.71
CA LEU A 85 -19.55 -0.27 -3.03
C LEU A 85 -20.15 -1.41 -3.87
N LEU A 86 -20.45 -2.56 -3.26
CA LEU A 86 -21.18 -3.64 -3.93
C LEU A 86 -22.58 -3.19 -4.38
N ASP A 87 -23.31 -2.46 -3.54
CA ASP A 87 -24.62 -1.88 -3.88
C ASP A 87 -24.53 -0.88 -5.07
N LYS A 88 -23.38 -0.26 -5.29
CA LYS A 88 -23.09 0.59 -6.45
C LYS A 88 -22.64 -0.19 -7.69
N GLY A 89 -22.59 -1.52 -7.58
CA GLY A 89 -22.25 -2.44 -8.67
C GLY A 89 -20.74 -2.56 -8.92
N VAL A 90 -19.93 -2.50 -7.87
CA VAL A 90 -18.49 -2.82 -7.96
C VAL A 90 -18.32 -4.29 -8.34
N ASN A 91 -17.42 -4.57 -9.27
CA ASN A 91 -17.12 -5.92 -9.76
C ASN A 91 -15.95 -6.57 -9.03
N ILE A 92 -14.94 -5.77 -8.65
CA ILE A 92 -13.65 -6.21 -8.11
C ILE A 92 -13.19 -5.21 -7.06
N MET A 93 -12.51 -5.68 -6.00
CA MET A 93 -11.95 -4.84 -4.95
C MET A 93 -10.42 -4.67 -5.12
N LEU A 94 -9.95 -3.42 -5.18
CA LEU A 94 -8.58 -3.01 -4.87
C LEU A 94 -8.60 -2.35 -3.47
N SER A 95 -8.54 -3.14 -2.43
CA SER A 95 -9.01 -2.77 -1.09
C SER A 95 -8.39 -3.70 -0.04
N THR A 96 -8.19 -3.36 1.15
CA THR A 96 -8.18 -2.10 1.89
C THR A 96 -6.73 -1.71 2.20
N VAL A 97 -6.46 -0.68 3.00
CA VAL A 97 -5.10 -0.14 3.18
C VAL A 97 -4.47 -0.59 4.50
N THR A 98 -5.12 -0.31 5.64
CA THR A 98 -4.61 -0.72 6.96
C THR A 98 -4.97 -2.17 7.28
N SER A 99 -4.07 -2.89 7.98
CA SER A 99 -4.22 -4.32 8.25
C SER A 99 -5.50 -4.67 9.01
N GLY A 100 -5.90 -3.86 9.99
CA GLY A 100 -7.13 -4.10 10.77
C GLY A 100 -8.39 -4.06 9.91
N SER A 101 -8.56 -3.03 9.10
CA SER A 101 -9.67 -2.90 8.15
C SER A 101 -9.61 -4.02 7.10
N CYS A 102 -8.39 -4.33 6.58
CA CYS A 102 -8.20 -5.36 5.58
C CYS A 102 -8.59 -6.76 6.08
N MET A 103 -8.28 -7.11 7.32
CA MET A 103 -8.69 -8.38 7.92
C MET A 103 -10.21 -8.50 8.01
N ALA A 104 -10.90 -7.43 8.41
CA ALA A 104 -12.35 -7.40 8.49
C ALA A 104 -12.99 -7.58 7.11
N VAL A 105 -12.61 -6.74 6.14
CA VAL A 105 -13.17 -6.76 4.78
C VAL A 105 -12.82 -8.05 4.04
N SER A 106 -11.58 -8.54 4.14
CA SER A 106 -11.17 -9.79 3.48
C SER A 106 -11.94 -11.01 4.00
N THR A 107 -12.42 -10.98 5.24
CA THR A 107 -13.24 -12.07 5.78
C THR A 107 -14.59 -12.11 5.09
N VAL A 108 -15.27 -10.97 4.99
CA VAL A 108 -16.57 -10.88 4.29
C VAL A 108 -16.43 -11.16 2.80
N ALA A 109 -15.43 -10.54 2.14
CA ALA A 109 -15.16 -10.77 0.72
C ALA A 109 -14.87 -12.25 0.38
N ASN A 110 -14.20 -12.96 1.29
CA ASN A 110 -13.97 -14.40 1.12
C ASN A 110 -15.26 -15.21 1.25
N GLU A 111 -16.12 -14.89 2.23
CA GLU A 111 -17.40 -15.56 2.44
C GLU A 111 -18.36 -15.32 1.26
N GLU A 112 -18.37 -14.12 0.71
CA GLU A 112 -19.23 -13.70 -0.41
C GLU A 112 -18.63 -14.00 -1.78
N ARG A 113 -17.42 -14.56 -1.84
CA ARG A 113 -16.70 -14.87 -3.09
C ARG A 113 -16.49 -13.65 -3.98
N VAL A 114 -16.12 -12.53 -3.41
CA VAL A 114 -15.68 -11.33 -4.13
C VAL A 114 -14.15 -11.33 -4.22
N PHE A 115 -13.60 -11.18 -5.43
CA PHE A 115 -12.15 -11.09 -5.61
C PHE A 115 -11.62 -9.78 -5.02
N MET A 116 -10.57 -9.89 -4.22
CA MET A 116 -9.94 -8.75 -3.55
C MET A 116 -8.42 -8.80 -3.70
N LEU A 117 -7.86 -7.69 -4.17
CA LEU A 117 -6.43 -7.40 -4.16
C LEU A 117 -6.17 -6.24 -3.20
N THR A 118 -5.43 -6.45 -2.11
CA THR A 118 -5.05 -5.34 -1.25
C THR A 118 -3.75 -4.71 -1.72
N PRO A 119 -3.66 -3.36 -1.84
CA PRO A 119 -2.43 -2.70 -2.20
C PRO A 119 -1.39 -2.76 -1.07
N SER A 120 -1.82 -2.67 0.21
CA SER A 120 -0.90 -2.49 1.33
C SER A 120 -1.27 -3.20 2.62
N GLY A 121 -2.40 -3.90 2.68
CA GLY A 121 -2.74 -4.70 3.84
C GLY A 121 -1.71 -5.82 4.07
N SER A 122 -0.87 -5.69 5.09
CA SER A 122 0.36 -6.48 5.24
C SER A 122 0.28 -7.58 6.32
N ALA A 123 -0.69 -7.56 7.24
CA ALA A 123 -0.82 -8.60 8.26
C ALA A 123 -0.94 -10.00 7.63
N ASP A 124 -0.20 -10.97 8.16
CA ASP A 124 -0.16 -12.33 7.61
C ASP A 124 -1.54 -12.99 7.57
N ALA A 125 -2.43 -12.68 8.50
CA ALA A 125 -3.78 -13.25 8.59
C ALA A 125 -4.75 -12.81 7.47
N ILE A 126 -4.39 -11.81 6.67
CA ILE A 126 -5.27 -11.28 5.61
C ILE A 126 -5.56 -12.32 4.53
N THR A 127 -4.54 -13.05 4.08
CA THR A 127 -4.63 -14.04 2.99
C THR A 127 -4.80 -15.47 3.49
N VAL A 128 -4.37 -15.77 4.72
CA VAL A 128 -4.36 -17.14 5.26
C VAL A 128 -5.75 -17.78 5.25
N GLY A 129 -5.87 -18.87 4.48
CA GLY A 129 -7.10 -19.63 4.35
C GLY A 129 -8.15 -18.99 3.42
N LYS A 130 -7.79 -17.97 2.66
CA LYS A 130 -8.67 -17.25 1.74
C LYS A 130 -8.05 -17.25 0.33
N ASP A 131 -8.60 -18.04 -0.58
CA ASP A 131 -8.03 -18.23 -1.92
C ASP A 131 -8.32 -17.10 -2.91
N ASN A 132 -9.27 -16.22 -2.59
CA ASN A 132 -9.68 -15.07 -3.39
C ASN A 132 -9.12 -13.72 -2.90
N ILE A 133 -8.25 -13.75 -1.90
CA ILE A 133 -7.62 -12.55 -1.31
C ILE A 133 -6.14 -12.54 -1.65
N TYR A 134 -5.72 -11.50 -2.36
CA TYR A 134 -4.36 -11.29 -2.87
C TYR A 134 -3.78 -9.99 -2.33
N ARG A 135 -2.45 -9.85 -2.32
CA ARG A 135 -1.78 -8.59 -1.92
C ARG A 135 -0.73 -8.14 -2.93
N VAL A 136 -0.51 -6.83 -3.00
CA VAL A 136 0.58 -6.22 -3.76
C VAL A 136 1.81 -6.02 -2.88
N CYS A 137 1.62 -5.63 -1.62
CA CYS A 137 2.70 -5.39 -0.66
C CYS A 137 3.32 -6.70 -0.13
N PHE A 138 4.45 -6.58 0.52
CA PHE A 138 5.04 -7.67 1.31
C PHE A 138 4.40 -7.76 2.70
N LYS A 139 4.39 -8.96 3.30
CA LYS A 139 3.72 -9.20 4.57
C LYS A 139 4.55 -8.78 5.79
N ASP A 140 3.87 -8.61 6.93
CA ASP A 140 4.46 -8.19 8.20
C ASP A 140 5.63 -9.08 8.66
N SER A 141 5.48 -10.39 8.54
CA SER A 141 6.56 -11.31 8.89
C SER A 141 7.81 -11.09 8.02
N ALA A 142 7.64 -10.81 6.73
CA ALA A 142 8.76 -10.51 5.83
C ALA A 142 9.45 -9.18 6.20
N GLN A 143 8.69 -8.16 6.60
CA GLN A 143 9.23 -6.87 7.03
C GLN A 143 10.11 -7.02 8.28
N GLY A 144 9.63 -7.73 9.30
CA GLY A 144 10.39 -7.94 10.53
C GLY A 144 11.69 -8.73 10.29
N LEU A 145 11.62 -9.81 9.50
CA LEU A 145 12.79 -10.60 9.11
C LEU A 145 13.81 -9.76 8.33
N ALA A 146 13.35 -9.01 7.33
CA ALA A 146 14.22 -8.17 6.49
C ALA A 146 14.86 -7.03 7.29
N SER A 147 14.12 -6.40 8.22
CA SER A 147 14.63 -5.34 9.07
C SER A 147 15.79 -5.81 9.95
N ALA A 148 15.63 -6.95 10.64
CA ALA A 148 16.70 -7.50 11.48
C ALA A 148 17.94 -7.88 10.64
N GLN A 149 17.73 -8.51 9.49
CA GLN A 149 18.80 -8.89 8.57
C GLN A 149 19.52 -7.64 8.05
N TYR A 150 18.80 -6.61 7.61
CA TYR A 150 19.38 -5.37 7.09
C TYR A 150 20.23 -4.64 8.12
N ILE A 151 19.75 -4.54 9.38
CA ILE A 151 20.50 -3.92 10.49
C ILE A 151 21.83 -4.61 10.69
N VAL A 152 21.85 -5.94 10.68
CA VAL A 152 23.07 -6.74 10.89
C VAL A 152 24.02 -6.64 9.70
N ASP A 153 23.52 -6.83 8.49
CA ASP A 153 24.34 -6.85 7.27
C ASP A 153 25.03 -5.50 7.03
N ASN A 154 24.31 -4.40 7.31
CA ASN A 154 24.82 -3.04 7.17
C ASN A 154 25.51 -2.50 8.45
N LYS A 155 25.57 -3.31 9.52
CA LYS A 155 26.24 -2.95 10.79
C LYS A 155 25.74 -1.63 11.36
N LEU A 156 24.42 -1.42 11.28
CA LEU A 156 23.81 -0.15 11.71
C LEU A 156 23.89 0.02 13.22
N ALA A 157 23.74 -1.06 13.97
CA ALA A 157 23.82 -1.07 15.44
C ALA A 157 24.11 -2.49 15.96
N THR A 158 24.58 -2.55 17.21
CA THR A 158 24.72 -3.81 17.97
C THR A 158 23.68 -3.93 19.08
N LYS A 159 23.12 -2.79 19.53
CA LYS A 159 22.11 -2.66 20.60
C LYS A 159 20.88 -1.96 20.05
N VAL A 160 19.77 -2.68 19.97
CA VAL A 160 18.51 -2.19 19.39
C VAL A 160 17.47 -2.05 20.48
N GLY A 161 16.79 -0.91 20.51
CA GLY A 161 15.54 -0.73 21.23
C GLY A 161 14.36 -0.90 20.28
N VAL A 162 13.22 -1.35 20.79
CA VAL A 162 11.99 -1.47 19.99
C VAL A 162 10.84 -0.74 20.66
N ILE A 163 10.16 0.14 19.92
CA ILE A 163 8.90 0.76 20.36
C ILE A 163 7.80 0.33 19.39
N TYR A 164 6.75 -0.33 19.88
CA TYR A 164 5.72 -0.92 19.06
C TYR A 164 4.31 -0.70 19.63
N ASN A 165 3.29 -0.74 18.76
CA ASN A 165 1.90 -0.66 19.18
C ASN A 165 1.37 -2.08 19.47
N ASN A 166 0.99 -2.36 20.71
CA ASN A 166 0.49 -3.65 21.14
C ASN A 166 -1.02 -3.85 20.95
N ALA A 167 -1.70 -2.90 20.33
CA ALA A 167 -3.11 -2.98 19.98
C ALA A 167 -3.34 -3.25 18.48
N LEU A 168 -2.28 -3.18 17.63
CA LEU A 168 -2.38 -3.37 16.19
C LEU A 168 -1.67 -4.66 15.76
N ASP A 169 -2.40 -5.54 15.07
CA ASP A 169 -1.84 -6.79 14.52
C ASP A 169 -0.65 -6.55 13.60
N TYR A 170 -0.69 -5.49 12.77
CA TYR A 170 0.41 -4.99 11.96
C TYR A 170 1.70 -4.83 12.77
N SER A 171 1.66 -4.03 13.81
CA SER A 171 2.84 -3.73 14.63
C SER A 171 3.35 -4.95 15.40
N ILE A 172 2.42 -5.75 15.93
CA ILE A 172 2.71 -6.99 16.64
C ILE A 172 3.35 -8.03 15.72
N GLY A 173 2.84 -8.20 14.50
CA GLY A 173 3.34 -9.15 13.51
C GLY A 173 4.78 -8.87 13.12
N ILE A 174 5.08 -7.61 12.79
CA ILE A 174 6.43 -7.16 12.46
C ILE A 174 7.38 -7.29 13.65
N TYR A 175 6.95 -6.83 14.84
CA TYR A 175 7.75 -6.94 16.06
C TYR A 175 8.12 -8.38 16.39
N ASN A 176 7.18 -9.32 16.33
CA ASN A 176 7.42 -10.71 16.67
C ASN A 176 8.42 -11.36 15.71
N SER A 177 8.29 -11.15 14.41
CA SER A 177 9.20 -11.68 13.40
C SER A 177 10.58 -11.03 13.47
N PHE A 178 10.66 -9.71 13.72
CA PHE A 178 11.91 -9.01 13.99
C PHE A 178 12.64 -9.61 15.20
N LYS A 179 11.94 -9.79 16.33
CA LYS A 179 12.49 -10.33 17.56
C LYS A 179 13.03 -11.74 17.37
N ALA A 180 12.30 -12.60 16.68
CA ALA A 180 12.74 -13.96 16.38
C ALA A 180 14.01 -13.95 15.53
N LYS A 181 14.06 -13.11 14.48
CA LYS A 181 15.23 -13.01 13.59
C LYS A 181 16.42 -12.35 14.27
N ALA A 182 16.21 -11.34 15.09
CA ALA A 182 17.25 -10.70 15.89
C ALA A 182 17.97 -11.73 16.80
N ALA A 183 17.19 -12.59 17.47
CA ALA A 183 17.73 -13.67 18.30
C ALA A 183 18.56 -14.67 17.49
N GLU A 184 18.10 -15.06 16.29
CA GLU A 184 18.82 -15.95 15.36
C GLU A 184 20.16 -15.34 14.92
N LEU A 185 20.17 -14.03 14.63
CA LEU A 185 21.35 -13.30 14.15
C LEU A 185 22.30 -12.85 15.28
N GLY A 186 21.90 -12.98 16.53
CA GLY A 186 22.65 -12.47 17.69
C GLY A 186 22.61 -10.95 17.82
N LEU A 187 21.61 -10.28 17.23
CA LEU A 187 21.36 -8.84 17.40
C LEU A 187 20.72 -8.62 18.78
N GLU A 188 21.34 -7.80 19.63
CA GLU A 188 20.88 -7.59 20.99
C GLU A 188 19.71 -6.60 21.04
N ILE A 189 18.53 -7.05 21.50
CA ILE A 189 17.41 -6.17 21.84
C ILE A 189 17.55 -5.77 23.31
N VAL A 190 18.04 -4.55 23.55
CA VAL A 190 18.33 -4.04 24.92
C VAL A 190 17.12 -3.48 25.63
N ALA A 191 16.09 -3.06 24.90
CA ALA A 191 14.85 -2.55 25.44
C ALA A 191 13.67 -2.79 24.50
N GLU A 192 12.52 -3.10 25.06
CA GLU A 192 11.25 -3.24 24.35
C GLU A 192 10.19 -2.43 25.09
N ALA A 193 9.47 -1.54 24.41
CA ALA A 193 8.43 -0.72 25.00
C ALA A 193 7.19 -0.70 24.12
N ALA A 194 6.05 -0.99 24.72
CA ALA A 194 4.77 -0.95 24.04
C ALA A 194 4.01 0.36 24.32
N PHE A 195 3.11 0.68 23.42
CA PHE A 195 2.02 1.65 23.59
C PHE A 195 0.74 1.08 22.94
N SER A 196 -0.39 1.74 23.19
CA SER A 196 -1.67 1.44 22.55
C SER A 196 -2.26 2.72 21.95
N ASP A 197 -3.35 2.61 21.22
CA ASP A 197 -4.00 3.77 20.58
C ASP A 197 -4.47 4.81 21.61
N ASP A 198 -4.83 4.38 22.82
CA ASP A 198 -5.17 5.29 23.93
C ASP A 198 -3.97 6.04 24.53
N THR A 199 -2.74 5.62 24.22
CA THR A 199 -1.50 6.15 24.79
C THR A 199 -0.49 6.60 23.75
N ASN A 200 -0.95 6.95 22.55
CA ASN A 200 -0.11 7.25 21.39
C ASN A 200 0.28 8.73 21.24
N ALA A 201 0.15 9.54 22.27
CA ALA A 201 0.50 10.96 22.24
C ALA A 201 1.75 11.32 23.04
N ASP A 202 2.04 10.62 24.15
CA ASP A 202 3.21 10.83 25.00
C ASP A 202 4.06 9.55 25.09
N PHE A 203 5.26 9.64 24.56
CA PHE A 203 6.22 8.54 24.48
C PHE A 203 7.40 8.72 25.44
N SER A 204 7.32 9.66 26.37
CA SER A 204 8.42 9.99 27.31
C SER A 204 8.95 8.77 28.08
N VAL A 205 8.06 7.87 28.51
CA VAL A 205 8.42 6.63 29.23
C VAL A 205 9.14 5.65 28.31
N GLN A 206 8.64 5.46 27.10
CA GLN A 206 9.24 4.57 26.10
C GLN A 206 10.63 5.09 25.71
N ILE A 207 10.74 6.38 25.43
CA ILE A 207 11.99 7.05 25.05
C ILE A 207 13.04 6.96 26.17
N ALA A 208 12.65 7.26 27.42
CA ALA A 208 13.54 7.14 28.57
C ALA A 208 14.08 5.71 28.72
N LYS A 209 13.23 4.70 28.53
CA LYS A 209 13.63 3.29 28.59
C LYS A 209 14.66 2.93 27.51
N MET A 210 14.51 3.44 26.27
CA MET A 210 15.49 3.23 25.20
C MET A 210 16.83 3.89 25.53
N GLN A 211 16.79 5.12 26.01
CA GLN A 211 17.98 5.90 26.36
C GLN A 211 18.74 5.27 27.54
N GLU A 212 18.04 4.87 28.60
CA GLU A 212 18.63 4.23 29.78
C GLU A 212 19.25 2.87 29.46
N ALA A 213 18.67 2.10 28.54
CA ALA A 213 19.20 0.83 28.06
C ALA A 213 20.40 1.00 27.10
N GLY A 214 20.69 2.21 26.66
CA GLY A 214 21.76 2.50 25.72
C GLY A 214 21.50 1.96 24.31
N ALA A 215 20.24 2.02 23.85
CA ALA A 215 19.90 1.64 22.50
C ALA A 215 20.58 2.59 21.48
N GLU A 216 21.37 2.00 20.57
CA GLU A 216 22.07 2.69 19.48
C GLU A 216 21.14 2.96 18.31
N LEU A 217 20.18 2.05 18.12
CA LEU A 217 19.13 2.13 17.10
C LEU A 217 17.79 1.85 17.76
N VAL A 218 16.76 2.60 17.36
CA VAL A 218 15.37 2.36 17.75
C VAL A 218 14.59 1.88 16.54
N PHE A 219 14.14 0.63 16.60
CA PHE A 219 13.27 0.03 15.59
C PHE A 219 11.82 0.40 15.89
N LEU A 220 11.12 0.91 14.86
CA LEU A 220 9.77 1.45 14.94
C LEU A 220 8.83 0.72 13.96
N PRO A 221 8.33 -0.50 14.31
CA PRO A 221 7.33 -1.19 13.49
C PRO A 221 5.94 -0.57 13.72
N ILE A 222 5.75 0.68 13.33
CA ILE A 222 4.57 1.50 13.63
C ILE A 222 4.23 2.41 12.44
N TYR A 223 3.04 2.99 12.47
CA TYR A 223 2.59 3.97 11.48
C TYR A 223 3.24 5.35 11.66
N TYR A 224 3.18 6.18 10.62
CA TYR A 224 3.88 7.48 10.56
C TYR A 224 3.45 8.47 11.66
N THR A 225 2.19 8.48 12.09
CA THR A 225 1.70 9.44 13.10
C THR A 225 2.38 9.25 14.45
N PRO A 226 2.36 8.08 15.13
CA PRO A 226 3.12 7.88 16.34
C PRO A 226 4.64 8.00 16.12
N ALA A 227 5.16 7.59 14.96
CA ALA A 227 6.57 7.75 14.66
C ALA A 227 7.00 9.23 14.65
N SER A 228 6.24 10.11 14.04
CA SER A 228 6.52 11.56 14.02
C SER A 228 6.61 12.16 15.41
N LEU A 229 5.72 11.73 16.33
CA LEU A 229 5.73 12.18 17.71
C LEU A 229 6.95 11.64 18.48
N ILE A 230 7.34 10.38 18.24
CA ILE A 230 8.55 9.81 18.85
C ILE A 230 9.79 10.57 18.40
N LEU A 231 9.92 10.86 17.09
CA LEU A 231 11.04 11.64 16.56
C LEU A 231 11.12 13.03 17.22
N ALA A 232 9.98 13.74 17.29
CA ALA A 232 9.91 15.06 17.89
C ALA A 232 10.26 15.04 19.41
N GLN A 233 9.75 14.05 20.15
CA GLN A 233 10.02 13.92 21.58
C GLN A 233 11.47 13.49 21.84
N CYS A 234 12.06 12.60 21.04
CA CYS A 234 13.48 12.28 21.14
C CYS A 234 14.36 13.51 20.92
N ALA A 235 14.06 14.32 19.90
CA ALA A 235 14.78 15.56 19.65
C ALA A 235 14.67 16.54 20.82
N SER A 236 13.50 16.65 21.45
CA SER A 236 13.26 17.55 22.59
C SER A 236 14.08 17.23 23.84
N VAL A 237 14.42 15.94 24.04
CA VAL A 237 15.24 15.48 25.16
C VAL A 237 16.71 15.25 24.78
N GLY A 238 17.10 15.54 23.53
CA GLY A 238 18.46 15.38 23.04
C GLY A 238 18.90 13.93 22.88
N TYR A 239 17.96 13.00 22.67
CA TYR A 239 18.24 11.60 22.37
C TYR A 239 18.18 11.38 20.85
N ALA A 240 19.29 11.01 20.24
CA ALA A 240 19.45 10.90 18.79
C ALA A 240 20.02 9.53 18.38
N PRO A 241 19.28 8.43 18.56
CA PRO A 241 19.67 7.13 18.06
C PRO A 241 19.48 7.06 16.53
N VAL A 242 19.97 6.02 15.89
CA VAL A 242 19.52 5.68 14.55
C VAL A 242 18.06 5.23 14.61
N PHE A 243 17.19 5.75 13.78
CA PHE A 243 15.80 5.30 13.66
C PHE A 243 15.63 4.42 12.42
N PHE A 244 15.00 3.27 12.62
CA PHE A 244 14.69 2.34 11.56
C PHE A 244 13.22 1.94 11.61
N GLY A 245 12.50 2.26 10.57
CA GLY A 245 11.08 1.96 10.43
C GLY A 245 10.79 0.91 9.38
N VAL A 246 9.53 0.77 9.07
CA VAL A 246 8.96 -0.17 8.11
C VAL A 246 8.03 0.61 7.16
N ASP A 247 7.33 -0.08 6.26
CA ASP A 247 6.46 0.53 5.26
C ASP A 247 5.47 1.57 5.83
N GLY A 248 4.92 1.32 7.02
CA GLY A 248 3.98 2.23 7.67
C GLY A 248 4.60 3.57 8.13
N MET A 249 5.90 3.76 8.01
CA MET A 249 6.50 5.08 8.19
C MET A 249 6.56 5.90 6.89
N ASP A 250 6.31 5.29 5.74
CA ASP A 250 6.23 6.03 4.48
C ASP A 250 5.00 6.97 4.49
N GLY A 251 5.21 8.18 4.00
CA GLY A 251 4.24 9.27 4.12
C GLY A 251 4.51 10.23 5.29
N ILE A 252 5.48 9.95 6.20
CA ILE A 252 5.82 10.86 7.30
C ILE A 252 6.22 12.26 6.81
N LEU A 253 6.83 12.36 5.63
CA LEU A 253 7.25 13.62 5.03
C LEU A 253 6.10 14.48 4.51
N THR A 254 4.91 13.90 4.30
CA THR A 254 3.71 14.61 3.84
C THR A 254 2.73 14.89 4.98
N LEU A 255 3.07 14.48 6.21
CA LEU A 255 2.23 14.72 7.38
C LEU A 255 2.15 16.22 7.69
N GLU A 256 0.93 16.75 7.69
CA GLU A 256 0.69 18.18 7.95
C GLU A 256 1.23 18.59 9.32
N GLY A 257 2.03 19.65 9.33
CA GLY A 257 2.62 20.20 10.56
C GLY A 257 3.85 19.45 11.09
N PHE A 258 4.30 18.39 10.45
CA PHE A 258 5.53 17.68 10.82
C PHE A 258 6.76 18.44 10.29
N ASP A 259 7.75 18.63 11.15
CA ASP A 259 9.07 19.16 10.76
C ASP A 259 9.91 18.02 10.13
N ALA A 260 9.97 17.99 8.80
CA ALA A 260 10.68 16.97 8.04
C ALA A 260 12.18 16.86 8.42
N SER A 261 12.79 17.92 8.98
CA SER A 261 14.19 17.88 9.45
C SER A 261 14.40 16.88 10.60
N LEU A 262 13.34 16.55 11.35
CA LEU A 262 13.37 15.54 12.41
C LEU A 262 13.50 14.10 11.88
N ALA A 263 13.17 13.90 10.61
CA ALA A 263 13.28 12.61 9.94
C ALA A 263 14.60 12.43 9.19
N GLU A 264 15.51 13.41 9.24
CA GLU A 264 16.81 13.30 8.58
C GLU A 264 17.59 12.08 9.08
N GLY A 265 18.04 11.22 8.17
CA GLY A 265 18.76 9.99 8.47
C GLY A 265 17.87 8.81 8.93
N VAL A 266 16.57 8.99 9.06
CA VAL A 266 15.63 7.89 9.32
C VAL A 266 15.63 6.94 8.12
N MET A 267 15.73 5.65 8.39
CA MET A 267 15.66 4.59 7.39
C MET A 267 14.33 3.85 7.53
N LEU A 268 13.79 3.36 6.41
CA LEU A 268 12.60 2.49 6.41
C LEU A 268 12.66 1.49 5.27
N LEU A 269 11.91 0.39 5.42
CA LEU A 269 11.69 -0.56 4.34
C LEU A 269 10.53 -0.09 3.46
N THR A 270 10.73 -0.18 2.15
CA THR A 270 9.73 0.16 1.13
C THR A 270 10.03 -0.60 -0.15
N PRO A 271 9.03 -0.95 -0.97
CA PRO A 271 9.27 -1.50 -2.30
C PRO A 271 9.48 -0.41 -3.36
N PHE A 272 9.29 0.88 -3.01
CA PHE A 272 9.26 2.00 -3.95
C PHE A 272 10.25 3.10 -3.58
N SER A 273 10.91 3.66 -4.58
CA SER A 273 11.76 4.84 -4.43
C SER A 273 11.41 5.86 -5.52
N ALA A 274 10.88 7.02 -5.11
CA ALA A 274 10.43 8.05 -6.04
C ALA A 274 11.59 8.70 -6.84
N ASP A 275 12.84 8.49 -6.43
CA ASP A 275 14.06 8.94 -7.09
C ASP A 275 14.68 7.91 -8.06
N ALA A 276 14.02 6.78 -8.28
CA ALA A 276 14.49 5.77 -9.22
C ALA A 276 14.61 6.33 -10.65
N ASP A 277 15.65 5.88 -11.37
CA ASP A 277 16.05 6.49 -12.66
C ASP A 277 15.38 5.82 -13.88
N ASP A 278 14.41 4.93 -13.68
CA ASP A 278 13.64 4.32 -14.75
C ASP A 278 12.49 5.22 -15.24
N GLU A 279 12.08 5.04 -16.51
CA GLU A 279 11.08 5.88 -17.16
C GLU A 279 9.66 5.70 -16.57
N LEU A 280 9.31 4.50 -16.09
CA LEU A 280 8.01 4.22 -15.50
C LEU A 280 7.84 5.05 -14.22
N THR A 281 8.84 4.97 -13.33
CA THR A 281 8.85 5.73 -12.07
C THR A 281 8.84 7.25 -12.33
N LYS A 282 9.69 7.75 -13.23
CA LYS A 282 9.71 9.18 -13.58
C LYS A 282 8.37 9.70 -14.09
N ASN A 283 7.71 8.95 -14.96
CA ASN A 283 6.43 9.33 -15.52
C ASN A 283 5.33 9.32 -14.45
N PHE A 284 5.29 8.27 -13.61
CA PHE A 284 4.35 8.18 -12.51
C PHE A 284 4.52 9.33 -11.52
N VAL A 285 5.74 9.58 -11.05
CA VAL A 285 6.06 10.67 -10.11
C VAL A 285 5.67 12.03 -10.69
N ALA A 286 6.00 12.29 -11.95
CA ALA A 286 5.65 13.55 -12.61
C ALA A 286 4.12 13.72 -12.74
N THR A 287 3.39 12.66 -13.09
CA THR A 287 1.92 12.67 -13.21
C THR A 287 1.28 12.88 -11.84
N TYR A 288 1.73 12.16 -10.84
CA TYR A 288 1.21 12.26 -9.47
C TYR A 288 1.43 13.67 -8.92
N GLN A 289 2.66 14.19 -9.03
CA GLN A 289 3.01 15.52 -8.57
C GLN A 289 2.23 16.63 -9.30
N ALA A 290 2.01 16.48 -10.61
CA ALA A 290 1.23 17.45 -11.38
C ALA A 290 -0.26 17.48 -10.98
N LYS A 291 -0.82 16.35 -10.56
CA LYS A 291 -2.24 16.22 -10.16
C LYS A 291 -2.48 16.59 -8.69
N HIS A 292 -1.57 16.20 -7.80
CA HIS A 292 -1.81 16.24 -6.34
C HIS A 292 -0.86 17.19 -5.60
N GLY A 293 0.21 17.68 -6.24
CA GLY A 293 1.13 18.69 -5.67
C GLY A 293 2.17 18.13 -4.71
N GLU A 294 2.26 16.80 -4.56
CA GLU A 294 3.17 16.10 -3.66
C GLU A 294 3.90 14.96 -4.37
N ILE A 295 4.98 14.45 -3.76
CA ILE A 295 5.70 13.27 -4.25
C ILE A 295 4.93 12.03 -3.79
N PRO A 296 4.71 11.02 -4.67
CA PRO A 296 4.02 9.80 -4.28
C PRO A 296 4.84 8.98 -3.28
N ASN A 297 4.14 8.35 -2.35
CA ASN A 297 4.67 7.32 -1.46
C ASN A 297 4.43 5.92 -2.05
N GLN A 298 4.92 4.88 -1.36
CA GLN A 298 4.75 3.49 -1.82
C GLN A 298 3.29 3.06 -1.95
N PHE A 299 2.38 3.58 -1.13
CA PHE A 299 0.95 3.20 -1.17
C PHE A 299 0.30 3.59 -2.50
N ALA A 300 0.70 4.75 -3.06
CA ALA A 300 0.29 5.16 -4.39
C ALA A 300 0.87 4.25 -5.48
N ALA A 301 2.14 3.86 -5.34
CA ALA A 301 2.81 2.98 -6.29
C ALA A 301 2.25 1.55 -6.24
N ASP A 302 1.99 1.00 -5.05
CA ASP A 302 1.36 -0.32 -4.90
C ASP A 302 -0.06 -0.35 -5.49
N ALA A 303 -0.84 0.71 -5.33
CA ALA A 303 -2.17 0.80 -5.93
C ALA A 303 -2.12 0.93 -7.46
N TYR A 304 -1.17 1.71 -7.98
CA TYR A 304 -0.91 1.81 -9.42
C TYR A 304 -0.58 0.43 -10.01
N ASP A 305 0.37 -0.27 -9.42
CA ASP A 305 0.76 -1.62 -9.82
C ASP A 305 -0.40 -2.62 -9.68
N GLY A 306 -1.18 -2.50 -8.59
CA GLY A 306 -2.39 -3.29 -8.36
C GLY A 306 -3.42 -3.14 -9.49
N MET A 307 -3.62 -1.93 -10.02
CA MET A 307 -4.51 -1.69 -11.14
C MET A 307 -4.01 -2.34 -12.44
N TYR A 308 -2.69 -2.34 -12.69
CA TYR A 308 -2.13 -3.03 -13.85
C TYR A 308 -2.20 -4.56 -13.69
N ALA A 309 -2.06 -5.07 -12.46
CA ALA A 309 -2.31 -6.48 -12.16
C ALA A 309 -3.77 -6.86 -12.40
N LEU A 310 -4.72 -6.05 -11.93
CA LEU A 310 -6.14 -6.25 -12.20
C LEU A 310 -6.46 -6.20 -13.68
N LYS A 311 -5.85 -5.27 -14.45
CA LYS A 311 -6.01 -5.21 -15.90
C LYS A 311 -5.60 -6.52 -16.56
N ALA A 312 -4.42 -7.01 -16.27
CA ALA A 312 -3.90 -8.25 -16.85
C ALA A 312 -4.75 -9.47 -16.46
N ALA A 313 -5.18 -9.52 -15.17
CA ALA A 313 -6.04 -10.61 -14.70
C ALA A 313 -7.44 -10.58 -15.33
N VAL A 314 -8.07 -9.40 -15.42
CA VAL A 314 -9.38 -9.19 -16.09
C VAL A 314 -9.32 -9.62 -17.54
N GLU A 315 -8.26 -9.22 -18.27
CA GLU A 315 -8.07 -9.59 -19.67
C GLU A 315 -7.98 -11.11 -19.86
N LEU A 316 -7.21 -11.78 -18.99
CA LEU A 316 -7.02 -13.23 -19.05
C LEU A 316 -8.28 -13.99 -18.57
N ALA A 317 -8.98 -13.46 -17.56
CA ALA A 317 -10.20 -14.05 -17.00
C ALA A 317 -11.44 -13.84 -17.89
N GLY A 318 -11.41 -12.88 -18.81
CA GLY A 318 -12.56 -12.50 -19.63
C GLY A 318 -13.68 -11.81 -18.84
N VAL A 319 -13.34 -11.15 -17.73
CA VAL A 319 -14.27 -10.38 -16.90
C VAL A 319 -14.66 -9.09 -17.62
N THR A 320 -15.94 -8.74 -17.57
CA THR A 320 -16.51 -7.53 -18.17
C THR A 320 -17.30 -6.72 -17.13
N ALA A 321 -17.76 -5.54 -17.50
CA ALA A 321 -18.59 -4.70 -16.62
C ALA A 321 -19.91 -5.37 -16.20
N ASP A 322 -20.42 -6.30 -17.00
CA ASP A 322 -21.66 -7.06 -16.71
C ASP A 322 -21.40 -8.31 -15.85
N THR A 323 -20.14 -8.66 -15.57
CA THR A 323 -19.81 -9.84 -14.77
C THR A 323 -20.08 -9.56 -13.30
N ALA A 324 -20.95 -10.35 -12.66
CA ALA A 324 -21.22 -10.22 -11.24
C ALA A 324 -19.96 -10.54 -10.41
N PRO A 325 -19.77 -9.92 -9.23
CA PRO A 325 -18.56 -10.12 -8.41
C PRO A 325 -18.27 -11.59 -8.10
N GLU A 326 -19.29 -12.38 -7.75
CA GLU A 326 -19.18 -13.80 -7.45
C GLU A 326 -18.81 -14.65 -8.69
N ASP A 327 -19.26 -14.25 -9.86
CA ASP A 327 -18.93 -14.91 -11.14
C ASP A 327 -17.51 -14.53 -11.62
N ALA A 328 -17.02 -13.36 -11.25
CA ALA A 328 -15.67 -12.91 -11.54
C ALA A 328 -14.61 -13.61 -10.67
N CYS A 329 -14.97 -14.05 -9.47
CA CYS A 329 -14.03 -14.49 -8.43
C CYS A 329 -13.11 -15.63 -8.90
N ASP A 330 -13.64 -16.78 -9.24
CA ASP A 330 -12.85 -17.94 -9.62
C ASP A 330 -12.01 -17.74 -10.90
N PRO A 331 -12.54 -17.09 -11.97
CA PRO A 331 -11.72 -16.69 -13.12
C PRO A 331 -10.56 -15.75 -12.74
N MET A 332 -10.78 -14.78 -11.85
CA MET A 332 -9.73 -13.86 -11.39
C MET A 332 -8.65 -14.58 -10.57
N ILE A 333 -9.03 -15.51 -9.68
CA ILE A 333 -8.08 -16.37 -8.94
C ILE A 333 -7.17 -17.13 -9.92
N ALA A 334 -7.76 -17.76 -10.93
CA ALA A 334 -7.02 -18.53 -11.92
C ALA A 334 -6.09 -17.64 -12.76
N ALA A 335 -6.51 -16.42 -13.07
CA ALA A 335 -5.73 -15.45 -13.84
C ALA A 335 -4.55 -14.90 -13.03
N MET A 336 -4.76 -14.52 -11.77
CA MET A 336 -3.70 -13.96 -10.90
C MET A 336 -2.50 -14.89 -10.77
N GLN A 337 -2.70 -16.20 -10.74
CA GLN A 337 -1.61 -17.17 -10.64
C GLN A 337 -0.82 -17.37 -11.94
N GLN A 338 -1.22 -16.73 -13.04
CA GLN A 338 -0.60 -16.87 -14.35
C GLN A 338 0.06 -15.58 -14.85
N ILE A 339 -0.25 -14.44 -14.23
CA ILE A 339 0.31 -13.15 -14.66
C ILE A 339 1.64 -12.86 -13.97
N THR A 340 2.45 -12.05 -14.62
CA THR A 340 3.64 -11.42 -14.08
C THR A 340 3.60 -9.95 -14.48
N ILE A 341 3.80 -9.06 -13.54
CA ILE A 341 3.77 -7.60 -13.75
C ILE A 341 5.13 -7.00 -13.42
N GLU A 342 5.66 -6.24 -14.35
CA GLU A 342 6.79 -5.34 -14.14
C GLU A 342 6.22 -3.98 -13.73
N GLY A 343 6.30 -3.64 -12.45
CA GLY A 343 5.68 -2.46 -11.86
C GLY A 343 6.68 -1.47 -11.26
N LEU A 344 6.12 -0.41 -10.68
CA LEU A 344 6.86 0.61 -9.93
C LEU A 344 7.56 0.03 -8.69
N THR A 345 6.95 -1.00 -8.10
CA THR A 345 7.39 -1.63 -6.87
C THR A 345 8.12 -2.95 -7.11
N GLY A 346 8.50 -3.22 -8.36
CA GLY A 346 9.26 -4.37 -8.81
C GLY A 346 8.46 -5.37 -9.65
N THR A 347 9.10 -6.51 -9.93
CA THR A 347 8.46 -7.63 -10.63
C THR A 347 7.58 -8.39 -9.65
N MET A 348 6.34 -8.64 -10.02
CA MET A 348 5.35 -9.29 -9.17
C MET A 348 4.77 -10.54 -9.84
N HIS A 349 4.76 -11.63 -9.11
CA HIS A 349 4.09 -12.88 -9.43
C HIS A 349 3.40 -13.40 -8.18
N TRP A 350 2.20 -13.96 -8.33
CA TRP A 350 1.39 -14.38 -7.18
C TRP A 350 1.26 -15.89 -7.07
N GLY A 351 1.43 -16.40 -5.84
CA GLY A 351 1.13 -17.77 -5.48
C GLY A 351 -0.36 -18.05 -5.28
N ALA A 352 -0.70 -19.32 -5.14
CA ALA A 352 -2.07 -19.74 -4.82
C ALA A 352 -2.53 -19.34 -3.41
N ASP A 353 -1.59 -18.90 -2.57
CA ASP A 353 -1.82 -18.38 -1.22
C ASP A 353 -2.11 -16.88 -1.19
N GLY A 354 -2.22 -16.23 -2.38
CA GLY A 354 -2.44 -14.80 -2.52
C GLY A 354 -1.23 -13.92 -2.22
N GLU A 355 -0.08 -14.54 -1.92
CA GLU A 355 1.16 -13.83 -1.64
C GLU A 355 1.91 -13.45 -2.92
N VAL A 356 2.55 -12.29 -2.88
CA VAL A 356 3.42 -11.81 -3.95
C VAL A 356 4.89 -12.14 -3.66
N ASP A 357 5.63 -12.54 -4.67
CA ASP A 357 7.10 -12.67 -4.56
C ASP A 357 7.74 -11.28 -4.69
N LYS A 358 7.88 -10.62 -3.55
CA LYS A 358 8.43 -9.26 -3.45
C LYS A 358 9.35 -9.15 -2.24
N THR A 359 10.52 -8.55 -2.45
CA THR A 359 11.50 -8.32 -1.38
C THR A 359 11.54 -6.85 -1.00
N PRO A 360 11.40 -6.50 0.29
CA PRO A 360 11.52 -5.12 0.72
C PRO A 360 12.97 -4.62 0.52
N THR A 361 13.09 -3.37 0.11
CA THR A 361 14.35 -2.62 0.03
C THR A 361 14.38 -1.53 1.10
N ALA A 362 15.53 -0.94 1.36
CA ALA A 362 15.63 0.14 2.32
C ALA A 362 15.85 1.48 1.61
N VAL A 363 15.19 2.51 2.13
CA VAL A 363 15.48 3.91 1.80
C VAL A 363 15.92 4.66 3.04
N VAL A 364 16.59 5.77 2.85
CA VAL A 364 16.97 6.72 3.90
C VAL A 364 16.42 8.10 3.56
N ILE A 365 15.91 8.81 4.55
CA ILE A 365 15.48 10.21 4.36
C ILE A 365 16.70 11.11 4.40
N LYS A 366 16.91 11.88 3.32
CA LYS A 366 17.99 12.87 3.18
C LYS A 366 17.45 14.14 2.54
N ASP A 367 17.77 15.29 3.13
CA ASP A 367 17.31 16.58 2.63
C ASP A 367 15.79 16.63 2.39
N GLY A 368 15.01 15.91 3.22
CA GLY A 368 13.56 15.85 3.15
C GLY A 368 13.00 15.00 2.01
N VAL A 369 13.78 14.10 1.41
CA VAL A 369 13.33 13.15 0.39
C VAL A 369 13.79 11.72 0.71
N TYR A 370 13.06 10.73 0.19
CA TYR A 370 13.47 9.34 0.26
C TYR A 370 14.54 9.04 -0.79
N VAL A 371 15.64 8.44 -0.37
CA VAL A 371 16.78 8.08 -1.23
C VAL A 371 17.04 6.59 -1.09
N GLY A 372 17.07 5.86 -2.20
CA GLY A 372 17.37 4.43 -2.21
C GLY A 372 18.75 4.14 -1.61
N THR A 373 18.83 3.15 -0.72
CA THR A 373 20.13 2.64 -0.22
C THR A 373 20.69 1.65 -1.21
N LYS A 374 22.01 1.77 -1.49
CA LYS A 374 22.72 0.86 -2.41
C LYS A 374 23.14 -0.41 -1.71
#